data_4d5224dab8e6124c9690ee363633a8c6
#
_entry.id   4d5224dab8e6124c9690ee363633a8c6
#
_cell.length_a   1.000
_cell.length_b   1.000
_cell.length_c   1.000
_cell.angle_alpha   90.00
_cell.angle_beta   90.00
_cell.angle_gamma   90.00
#
_symmetry.space_group_name_H-M   'P 1'
#
loop_
_entity.id
_entity.type
_entity.pdbx_description
1 polymer ?
#
loop_
_entity_poly.entity_id
_entity_poly.type
_entity_poly.pdbx_seq_one_letter_code
_entity_poly.pdbx_strand_id
1 'polypeptide(L)'
;MAITGAHVLLYTSEPEAVRAVFRDVFGWRHVDDGDGWLIFALPPAELGIHPAEGPTFDGGVRHQLTLMCDDITATLEELGSKGVGFRGEPQDEGFGITTTIVLPGGLELMLYEPRHRTAI
;
A
#
# COMPACT_ATOMS: atom_id res chain seq x y z
N MET A 1 24.45 10.73 -12.13
CA MET A 1 23.08 10.48 -12.55
C MET A 1 22.15 11.06 -11.49
N ALA A 2 21.11 11.76 -11.90
CA ALA A 2 20.38 12.67 -11.02
C ALA A 2 18.92 12.30 -10.77
N ILE A 3 18.58 11.02 -10.69
CA ILE A 3 17.27 10.63 -10.20
C ILE A 3 17.30 10.79 -8.67
N THR A 4 16.46 11.68 -8.14
CA THR A 4 16.50 12.06 -6.73
C THR A 4 15.34 11.51 -5.91
N GLY A 5 14.39 10.86 -6.55
CA GLY A 5 13.23 10.30 -5.85
C GLY A 5 12.25 9.67 -6.82
N ALA A 6 11.15 9.20 -6.28
CA ALA A 6 10.04 8.65 -7.04
C ALA A 6 8.73 9.18 -6.48
N HIS A 7 7.70 9.22 -7.30
CA HIS A 7 6.37 9.67 -6.91
C HIS A 7 5.37 8.63 -7.39
N VAL A 8 4.61 8.04 -6.48
CA VAL A 8 3.60 7.03 -6.79
C VAL A 8 2.23 7.68 -6.74
N LEU A 9 1.38 7.34 -7.70
CA LEU A 9 0.02 7.87 -7.78
C LEU A 9 -0.99 6.76 -7.53
N LEU A 10 -2.01 7.07 -6.74
CA LEU A 10 -3.19 6.23 -6.55
C LEU A 10 -4.40 6.99 -7.06
N TYR A 11 -5.29 6.30 -7.74
CA TYR A 11 -6.50 6.90 -8.30
C TYR A 11 -7.72 6.34 -7.57
N THR A 12 -8.59 7.23 -7.12
CA THR A 12 -9.81 6.84 -6.40
C THR A 12 -10.90 7.87 -6.67
N SER A 13 -12.15 7.46 -6.55
CA SER A 13 -13.28 8.37 -6.62
C SER A 13 -13.46 9.21 -5.34
N GLU A 14 -12.72 8.87 -4.26
CA GLU A 14 -12.82 9.57 -2.98
C GLU A 14 -11.44 9.99 -2.47
N PRO A 15 -10.76 10.90 -3.19
CA PRO A 15 -9.38 11.25 -2.83
C PRO A 15 -9.24 11.88 -1.45
N GLU A 16 -10.18 12.71 -1.03
CA GLU A 16 -10.10 13.34 0.30
C GLU A 16 -10.20 12.33 1.43
N ALA A 17 -11.08 11.33 1.27
CA ALA A 17 -11.24 10.28 2.27
C ALA A 17 -9.99 9.38 2.33
N VAL A 18 -9.37 9.09 1.19
CA VAL A 18 -8.12 8.32 1.16
C VAL A 18 -6.98 9.11 1.79
N ARG A 19 -6.87 10.40 1.50
CA ARG A 19 -5.86 11.26 2.14
C ARG A 19 -6.03 11.27 3.66
N ALA A 20 -7.27 11.29 4.13
CA ALA A 20 -7.55 11.25 5.58
C ALA A 20 -7.06 9.95 6.22
N VAL A 21 -7.20 8.81 5.54
CA VAL A 21 -6.67 7.52 6.04
C VAL A 21 -5.15 7.59 6.18
N PHE A 22 -4.46 8.09 5.17
CA PHE A 22 -3.00 8.15 5.21
C PHE A 22 -2.49 9.14 6.27
N ARG A 23 -3.19 10.24 6.46
CA ARG A 23 -2.86 11.24 7.48
C ARG A 23 -3.18 10.75 8.88
N ASP A 24 -4.40 10.25 9.11
CA ASP A 24 -4.94 10.02 10.45
C ASP A 24 -4.75 8.59 10.94
N VAL A 25 -4.79 7.59 10.05
CA VAL A 25 -4.64 6.19 10.42
C VAL A 25 -3.19 5.73 10.27
N PHE A 26 -2.60 5.94 9.09
CA PHE A 26 -1.21 5.56 8.86
C PHE A 26 -0.23 6.54 9.50
N GLY A 27 -0.62 7.80 9.63
CA GLY A 27 0.20 8.81 10.28
C GLY A 27 1.44 9.22 9.49
N TRP A 28 1.40 9.11 8.17
CA TRP A 28 2.54 9.43 7.33
C TRP A 28 2.77 10.93 7.25
N ARG A 29 4.04 11.34 7.25
CA ARG A 29 4.43 12.73 7.06
C ARG A 29 3.95 13.20 5.69
N HIS A 30 3.48 14.43 5.62
CA HIS A 30 2.96 14.99 4.39
C HIS A 30 3.20 16.50 4.31
N VAL A 31 3.03 17.03 3.11
CA VAL A 31 2.94 18.47 2.86
C VAL A 31 1.60 18.75 2.21
N ASP A 32 1.08 19.97 2.41
CA ASP A 32 -0.12 20.44 1.74
C ASP A 32 0.31 21.36 0.60
N ASP A 33 0.09 20.92 -0.62
CA ASP A 33 0.45 21.68 -1.83
C ASP A 33 -0.63 22.69 -2.22
N GLY A 34 -1.60 22.90 -1.35
CA GLY A 34 -2.69 23.88 -1.53
C GLY A 34 -4.05 23.24 -1.41
N ASP A 35 -4.91 23.88 -0.60
CA ASP A 35 -6.32 23.53 -0.45
C ASP A 35 -6.60 22.06 -0.13
N GLY A 36 -5.77 21.46 0.72
CA GLY A 36 -5.96 20.06 1.14
C GLY A 36 -5.38 19.04 0.18
N TRP A 37 -4.62 19.45 -0.81
CA TRP A 37 -3.93 18.54 -1.72
C TRP A 37 -2.67 17.99 -1.03
N LEU A 38 -2.87 16.96 -0.22
CA LEU A 38 -1.78 16.38 0.57
C LEU A 38 -0.91 15.46 -0.29
N ILE A 39 0.39 15.59 -0.11
CA ILE A 39 1.39 14.69 -0.73
C ILE A 39 2.17 14.05 0.41
N PHE A 40 2.20 12.73 0.43
CA PHE A 40 2.73 11.96 1.56
C PHE A 40 4.13 11.45 1.29
N ALA A 41 4.96 11.42 2.33
CA ALA A 41 6.21 10.70 2.30
C ALA A 41 5.90 9.21 2.46
N LEU A 42 6.33 8.41 1.50
CA LEU A 42 6.20 6.96 1.62
C LEU A 42 7.17 6.42 2.68
N PRO A 43 6.82 5.28 3.33
CA PRO A 43 7.82 4.51 4.05
C PRO A 43 8.96 4.11 3.13
N PRO A 44 10.13 3.70 3.65
CA PRO A 44 11.17 3.15 2.81
C PRO A 44 10.63 2.08 1.87
N ALA A 45 11.11 2.05 0.64
CA ALA A 45 10.55 1.17 -0.39
C ALA A 45 11.65 0.42 -1.14
N GLU A 46 11.29 -0.75 -1.67
CA GLU A 46 12.12 -1.52 -2.59
C GLU A 46 11.38 -1.70 -3.91
N LEU A 47 12.12 -1.99 -4.98
CA LEU A 47 11.55 -2.19 -6.31
C LEU A 47 11.75 -3.63 -6.74
N GLY A 48 10.65 -4.33 -7.01
CA GLY A 48 10.67 -5.65 -7.63
C GLY A 48 10.27 -5.52 -9.09
N ILE A 49 10.86 -6.33 -9.95
CA ILE A 49 10.55 -6.36 -11.38
C ILE A 49 10.12 -7.78 -11.73
N HIS A 50 8.85 -7.93 -12.11
CA HIS A 50 8.23 -9.22 -12.38
C HIS A 50 7.93 -9.39 -13.86
N PRO A 51 7.95 -10.64 -14.37
CA PRO A 51 7.51 -10.86 -15.74
C PRO A 51 6.02 -10.54 -15.91
N ALA A 52 5.63 -10.06 -17.07
CA ALA A 52 4.25 -9.71 -17.38
C ALA A 52 3.46 -10.96 -17.79
N GLU A 53 3.56 -12.03 -16.98
CA GLU A 53 2.90 -13.30 -17.20
C GLU A 53 2.78 -14.04 -15.86
N GLY A 54 1.98 -15.12 -15.84
CA GLY A 54 1.81 -15.94 -14.65
C GLY A 54 0.64 -15.49 -13.78
N PRO A 55 0.37 -16.22 -12.68
CA PRO A 55 -0.85 -16.05 -11.90
C PRO A 55 -0.93 -14.73 -11.10
N THR A 56 0.20 -14.09 -10.89
CA THR A 56 0.23 -12.82 -10.14
C THR A 56 0.14 -11.59 -11.05
N PHE A 57 0.15 -11.79 -12.38
CA PHE A 57 0.04 -10.67 -13.31
C PHE A 57 -1.42 -10.38 -13.66
N ASP A 58 -1.85 -9.18 -13.32
CA ASP A 58 -3.12 -8.64 -13.79
C ASP A 58 -2.83 -7.91 -15.10
N GLY A 59 -3.37 -8.40 -16.20
CA GLY A 59 -3.04 -7.95 -17.56
C GLY A 59 -3.13 -6.45 -17.83
N GLY A 60 -3.86 -5.69 -17.01
CA GLY A 60 -3.97 -4.25 -17.13
C GLY A 60 -2.97 -3.47 -16.28
N VAL A 61 -2.33 -4.11 -15.30
CA VAL A 61 -1.45 -3.45 -14.33
C VAL A 61 0.00 -3.54 -14.76
N ARG A 62 0.69 -2.42 -14.83
CA ARG A 62 2.11 -2.36 -15.16
C ARG A 62 2.98 -1.93 -13.97
N HIS A 63 2.38 -1.35 -12.95
CA HIS A 63 3.06 -1.01 -11.70
C HIS A 63 2.04 -1.09 -10.57
N GLN A 64 2.51 -1.35 -9.38
CA GLN A 64 1.65 -1.61 -8.24
C GLN A 64 2.35 -1.18 -6.96
N LEU A 65 1.61 -0.53 -6.08
CA LEU A 65 2.07 -0.23 -4.72
C LEU A 65 1.54 -1.31 -3.79
N THR A 66 2.44 -1.88 -2.99
CA THR A 66 2.07 -2.76 -1.89
C THR A 66 2.68 -2.20 -0.60
N LEU A 67 2.07 -2.50 0.53
CA LEU A 67 2.58 -2.11 1.83
C LEU A 67 3.12 -3.33 2.55
N MET A 68 4.21 -3.16 3.28
CA MET A 68 4.83 -4.24 4.05
C MET A 68 4.63 -4.01 5.54
N CYS A 69 4.53 -5.08 6.29
CA CYS A 69 4.52 -5.05 7.76
C CYS A 69 5.38 -6.20 8.29
N ASP A 70 5.75 -6.13 9.56
CA ASP A 70 6.54 -7.16 10.20
C ASP A 70 5.69 -8.21 10.92
N ASP A 71 4.43 -7.91 11.21
CA ASP A 71 3.50 -8.82 11.87
C ASP A 71 2.09 -8.55 11.33
N ILE A 72 1.65 -9.43 10.42
CA ILE A 72 0.37 -9.23 9.73
C ILE A 72 -0.81 -9.30 10.69
N THR A 73 -0.79 -10.20 11.66
CA THR A 73 -1.89 -10.35 12.61
C THR A 73 -2.06 -9.10 13.46
N ALA A 74 -0.97 -8.61 14.05
CA ALA A 74 -1.00 -7.40 14.86
C ALA A 74 -1.39 -6.17 14.04
N THR A 75 -0.90 -6.07 12.81
CA THR A 75 -1.22 -4.96 11.92
C THR A 75 -2.70 -4.92 11.55
N LEU A 76 -3.27 -6.08 11.24
CA LEU A 76 -4.70 -6.16 10.93
C LEU A 76 -5.57 -5.77 12.11
N GLU A 77 -5.21 -6.20 13.33
CA GLU A 77 -5.92 -5.78 14.53
C GLU A 77 -5.87 -4.27 14.72
N GLU A 78 -4.69 -3.69 14.61
CA GLU A 78 -4.51 -2.25 14.78
C GLU A 78 -5.31 -1.45 13.75
N LEU A 79 -5.15 -1.78 12.46
CA LEU A 79 -5.85 -1.06 11.39
C LEU A 79 -7.35 -1.27 11.45
N GLY A 80 -7.79 -2.49 11.77
CA GLY A 80 -9.21 -2.80 11.92
C GLY A 80 -9.85 -2.01 13.04
N SER A 81 -9.15 -1.84 14.17
CA SER A 81 -9.64 -1.02 15.30
C SER A 81 -9.78 0.45 14.93
N LYS A 82 -9.10 0.89 13.88
CA LYS A 82 -9.17 2.26 13.36
C LYS A 82 -10.10 2.39 12.15
N GLY A 83 -10.89 1.36 11.88
CA GLY A 83 -11.93 1.41 10.85
C GLY A 83 -11.49 1.04 9.44
N VAL A 84 -10.28 0.51 9.27
CA VAL A 84 -9.81 0.08 7.95
C VAL A 84 -10.46 -1.26 7.58
N GLY A 85 -11.01 -1.34 6.36
CA GLY A 85 -11.60 -2.57 5.83
C GLY A 85 -10.57 -3.46 5.16
N PHE A 86 -10.87 -4.76 5.14
CA PHE A 86 -10.04 -5.77 4.51
C PHE A 86 -10.90 -6.70 3.67
N ARG A 87 -10.29 -7.30 2.64
CA ARG A 87 -10.96 -8.32 1.85
C ARG A 87 -10.29 -9.66 2.11
N GLY A 88 -11.06 -10.60 2.65
CA GLY A 88 -10.63 -11.98 2.88
C GLY A 88 -9.68 -12.15 4.05
N GLU A 89 -9.37 -13.40 4.32
CA GLU A 89 -8.44 -13.79 5.36
C GLU A 89 -7.01 -13.74 4.83
N PRO A 90 -6.00 -13.51 5.70
CA PRO A 90 -4.60 -13.58 5.27
C PRO A 90 -4.27 -14.91 4.62
N GLN A 91 -3.51 -14.86 3.51
CA GLN A 91 -3.12 -16.02 2.72
C GLN A 91 -1.61 -16.16 2.69
N ASP A 92 -1.12 -17.38 2.85
CA ASP A 92 0.30 -17.68 2.67
C ASP A 92 0.57 -17.90 1.18
N GLU A 93 1.26 -16.95 0.56
CA GLU A 93 1.57 -16.97 -0.87
C GLU A 93 3.00 -17.46 -1.15
N GLY A 94 3.71 -17.93 -0.13
CA GLY A 94 5.10 -18.34 -0.25
C GLY A 94 6.06 -17.18 -0.07
N PHE A 95 5.95 -16.13 -0.86
CA PHE A 95 6.79 -14.94 -0.70
C PHE A 95 6.42 -14.11 0.51
N GLY A 96 5.25 -14.32 1.08
CA GLY A 96 4.77 -13.61 2.25
C GLY A 96 3.34 -13.97 2.58
N ILE A 97 2.87 -13.45 3.69
CA ILE A 97 1.46 -13.57 4.10
C ILE A 97 0.75 -12.30 3.68
N THR A 98 -0.27 -12.43 2.83
CA THR A 98 -0.91 -11.30 2.16
C THR A 98 -2.36 -11.10 2.58
N THR A 99 -2.80 -9.87 2.54
CA THR A 99 -4.22 -9.50 2.58
C THR A 99 -4.43 -8.26 1.73
N THR A 100 -5.67 -7.86 1.57
CA THR A 100 -6.02 -6.66 0.80
C THR A 100 -6.67 -5.64 1.72
N ILE A 101 -6.09 -4.43 1.77
CA ILE A 101 -6.71 -3.28 2.41
C ILE A 101 -7.70 -2.67 1.43
N VAL A 102 -8.91 -2.39 1.90
CA VAL A 102 -9.93 -1.71 1.10
C VAL A 102 -10.06 -0.28 1.60
N LEU A 103 -9.70 0.67 0.75
CA LEU A 103 -9.74 2.10 1.03
C LEU A 103 -11.02 2.72 0.47
N PRO A 104 -11.37 3.94 0.89
CA PRO A 104 -12.54 4.62 0.33
C PRO A 104 -12.51 4.70 -1.18
N GLY A 105 -13.68 4.61 -1.82
CA GLY A 105 -13.79 4.55 -3.27
C GLY A 105 -13.50 3.17 -3.85
N GLY A 106 -13.34 2.15 -3.00
CA GLY A 106 -13.03 0.79 -3.44
C GLY A 106 -11.59 0.60 -3.90
N LEU A 107 -10.71 1.55 -3.59
CA LEU A 107 -9.28 1.42 -3.89
C LEU A 107 -8.67 0.32 -3.01
N GLU A 108 -7.99 -0.62 -3.64
CA GLU A 108 -7.41 -1.76 -2.95
C GLU A 108 -5.89 -1.72 -2.98
N LEU A 109 -5.27 -2.02 -1.84
CA LEU A 109 -3.83 -2.18 -1.72
C LEU A 109 -3.51 -3.50 -1.06
N MET A 110 -2.50 -4.21 -1.59
CA MET A 110 -1.99 -5.37 -0.89
C MET A 110 -1.20 -4.92 0.33
N LEU A 111 -1.43 -5.59 1.46
CA LEU A 111 -0.58 -5.51 2.65
C LEU A 111 0.01 -6.90 2.86
N TYR A 112 1.33 -6.99 3.10
CA TYR A 112 1.91 -8.30 3.34
C TYR A 112 3.07 -8.26 4.33
N GLU A 113 3.25 -9.42 5.00
CA GLU A 113 4.40 -9.70 5.84
C GLU A 113 5.38 -10.49 4.98
N PRO A 114 6.52 -9.88 4.56
CA PRO A 114 7.44 -10.57 3.65
C PRO A 114 8.08 -11.78 4.29
N ARG A 115 8.26 -12.84 3.48
CA ARG A 115 9.06 -14.01 3.82
C ARG A 115 10.25 -14.15 2.87
N HIS A 116 10.38 -13.25 1.92
CA HIS A 116 11.55 -13.13 1.06
C HIS A 116 12.58 -12.21 1.73
N ARG A 117 13.82 -12.24 1.26
CA ARG A 117 14.82 -11.26 1.68
C ARG A 117 14.40 -9.89 1.17
N THR A 118 14.61 -8.87 1.99
CA THR A 118 14.27 -7.50 1.62
C THR A 118 15.53 -6.68 1.37
N ALA A 119 15.40 -5.65 0.53
CA ALA A 119 16.49 -4.73 0.24
C ALA A 119 16.56 -3.55 1.21
N ILE A 120 15.57 -3.49 2.09
CA ILE A 120 15.48 -2.42 3.09
C ILE A 120 15.37 -2.97 4.50
#